data_dfe5dff75c3538f22cffab9f0629f3f1
#
_entry.id   dfe5dff75c3538f22cffab9f0629f3f1
#
_cell.length_a   1.000
_cell.length_b   1.000
_cell.length_c   1.000
_cell.angle_alpha   90.00
_cell.angle_beta   90.00
_cell.angle_gamma   90.00
#
_symmetry.space_group_name_H-M   'P 1'
#
loop_
_entity.id
_entity.type
_entity.pdbx_description
1 polymer ?
#
loop_
_entity_poly.entity_id
_entity_poly.type
_entity_poly.pdbx_seq_one_letter_code
_entity_poly.pdbx_strand_id
1 'polypeptide(L)'
;MKRLGNLWPQIIDFDNLICAAHQAQQGKRYRPNVLAFNYNLDQELLRLQRELTEKTYRPGGYRTFRIEDPKSRLISAAPYRDRVVHHALCNAIVPPLDRTMIADTYANRTGYGTHQALKRFVGFARSSRYVLQCDIRQYFPSIDHAILKAILRRKIKCRDTLWLIDRIIDGSNPQGGDGEYFLGDELLTPIERRRGLPIGNLTSQFLPICISVASIML
;
A
#
# COMPACT_ATOMS: atom_id res chain seq x y z
N MET A 1 -13.57 -17.21 4.81
CA MET A 1 -12.46 -16.80 5.70
C MET A 1 -12.98 -15.82 6.76
N LYS A 2 -12.54 -15.93 8.02
CA LYS A 2 -12.95 -15.00 9.09
C LYS A 2 -12.28 -13.64 8.84
N ARG A 3 -13.07 -12.53 8.76
CA ARG A 3 -12.54 -11.18 8.55
C ARG A 3 -11.72 -10.72 9.75
N LEU A 4 -10.63 -9.98 9.47
CA LEU A 4 -9.73 -9.41 10.48
C LEU A 4 -10.42 -8.29 11.25
N GLY A 5 -10.36 -8.34 12.56
CA GLY A 5 -10.91 -7.33 13.48
C GLY A 5 -9.88 -6.93 14.52
N ASN A 6 -10.23 -5.96 15.36
CA ASN A 6 -9.42 -5.50 16.49
C ASN A 6 -7.99 -5.08 16.12
N LEU A 7 -7.83 -4.46 14.93
CA LEU A 7 -6.53 -3.98 14.43
C LEU A 7 -6.23 -2.56 14.91
N TRP A 8 -7.28 -1.76 15.16
CA TRP A 8 -7.15 -0.34 15.46
C TRP A 8 -6.31 -0.04 16.69
N PRO A 9 -6.50 -0.71 17.84
CA PRO A 9 -5.66 -0.49 19.01
C PRO A 9 -4.17 -0.70 18.73
N GLN A 10 -3.82 -1.68 17.90
CA GLN A 10 -2.43 -1.95 17.51
C GLN A 10 -1.86 -0.84 16.61
N ILE A 11 -2.70 -0.23 15.74
CA ILE A 11 -2.26 0.83 14.83
C ILE A 11 -1.92 2.10 15.60
N ILE A 12 -2.78 2.49 16.56
CA ILE A 12 -2.62 3.72 17.34
C ILE A 12 -1.75 3.56 18.58
N ASP A 13 -1.28 2.34 18.85
CA ASP A 13 -0.37 2.07 19.97
C ASP A 13 0.90 2.91 19.84
N PHE A 14 1.33 3.53 20.94
CA PHE A 14 2.46 4.44 20.93
C PHE A 14 3.77 3.74 20.58
N ASP A 15 3.97 2.52 21.07
CA ASP A 15 5.15 1.71 20.76
C ASP A 15 5.18 1.35 19.26
N ASN A 16 4.02 1.05 18.67
CA ASN A 16 3.92 0.84 17.23
C ASN A 16 4.23 2.11 16.44
N LEU A 17 3.81 3.29 16.90
CA LEU A 17 4.14 4.57 16.25
C LEU A 17 5.64 4.88 16.32
N ILE A 18 6.30 4.61 17.45
CA ILE A 18 7.77 4.70 17.60
C ILE A 18 8.44 3.74 16.60
N CYS A 19 8.05 2.48 16.59
CA CYS A 19 8.59 1.48 15.66
C CYS A 19 8.41 1.92 14.20
N ALA A 20 7.23 2.43 13.85
CA ALA A 20 6.92 2.95 12.53
C ALA A 20 7.79 4.14 12.12
N ALA A 21 8.08 5.07 13.05
CA ALA A 21 8.99 6.19 12.82
C ALA A 21 10.42 5.69 12.54
N HIS A 22 10.90 4.73 13.32
CA HIS A 22 12.20 4.10 13.10
C HIS A 22 12.29 3.38 11.75
N GLN A 23 11.24 2.71 11.34
CA GLN A 23 11.18 2.06 10.02
C GLN A 23 11.12 3.08 8.87
N ALA A 24 10.31 4.14 9.01
CA ALA A 24 10.13 5.16 7.98
C ALA A 24 11.40 5.98 7.70
N GLN A 25 12.32 6.11 8.67
CA GLN A 25 13.58 6.86 8.50
C GLN A 25 14.71 6.03 7.84
N GLN A 26 14.56 4.73 7.68
CA GLN A 26 15.62 3.87 7.14
C GLN A 26 16.09 4.39 5.77
N GLY A 27 17.42 4.54 5.62
CA GLY A 27 18.06 5.11 4.45
C GLY A 27 17.79 6.61 4.19
N LYS A 28 17.12 7.32 5.12
CA LYS A 28 16.72 8.73 4.96
C LYS A 28 16.93 9.57 6.23
N ARG A 29 17.61 9.04 7.22
CA ARG A 29 17.81 9.61 8.57
C ARG A 29 18.32 11.06 8.55
N TYR A 30 19.19 11.41 7.61
CA TYR A 30 19.81 12.74 7.52
C TYR A 30 19.04 13.73 6.62
N ARG A 31 17.85 13.38 6.14
CA ARG A 31 17.06 14.33 5.35
C ARG A 31 16.44 15.41 6.25
N PRO A 32 16.41 16.70 5.84
CA PRO A 32 15.92 17.79 6.69
C PRO A 32 14.52 17.55 7.28
N ASN A 33 13.60 17.02 6.48
CA ASN A 33 12.24 16.72 6.95
C ASN A 33 12.17 15.57 7.97
N VAL A 34 13.11 14.63 7.93
CA VAL A 34 13.22 13.55 8.92
C VAL A 34 13.85 14.08 10.21
N LEU A 35 14.92 14.88 10.09
CA LEU A 35 15.57 15.52 11.23
C LEU A 35 14.61 16.45 11.99
N ALA A 36 13.85 17.28 11.26
CA ALA A 36 12.88 18.18 11.86
C ALA A 36 11.78 17.44 12.65
N PHE A 37 11.27 16.33 12.11
CA PHE A 37 10.30 15.48 12.80
C PHE A 37 10.90 14.79 14.03
N ASN A 38 12.10 14.24 13.87
CA ASN A 38 12.78 13.48 14.94
C ASN A 38 13.28 14.40 16.07
N TYR A 39 13.49 15.67 15.82
CA TYR A 39 13.87 16.63 16.85
C TYR A 39 12.81 16.75 17.96
N ASN A 40 11.52 16.65 17.58
CA ASN A 40 10.39 16.66 18.51
C ASN A 40 9.58 15.34 18.41
N LEU A 41 10.28 14.20 18.31
CA LEU A 41 9.66 12.90 17.97
C LEU A 41 8.45 12.59 18.86
N ASP A 42 8.60 12.68 20.17
CA ASP A 42 7.53 12.33 21.13
C ASP A 42 6.29 13.19 20.93
N GLN A 43 6.48 14.51 20.78
CA GLN A 43 5.37 15.44 20.55
C GLN A 43 4.66 15.19 19.22
N GLU A 44 5.42 14.93 18.16
CA GLU A 44 4.86 14.63 16.84
C GLU A 44 4.11 13.31 16.84
N LEU A 45 4.61 12.29 17.55
CA LEU A 45 3.93 11.00 17.67
C LEU A 45 2.67 11.09 18.52
N LEU A 46 2.69 11.82 19.66
CA LEU A 46 1.51 12.08 20.48
C LEU A 46 0.44 12.85 19.70
N ARG A 47 0.86 13.82 18.90
CA ARG A 47 -0.05 14.54 17.98
C ARG A 47 -0.67 13.61 16.97
N LEU A 48 0.13 12.75 16.31
CA LEU A 48 -0.36 11.74 15.36
C LEU A 48 -1.34 10.76 16.03
N GLN A 49 -1.00 10.25 17.22
CA GLN A 49 -1.86 9.37 17.99
C GLN A 49 -3.22 10.00 18.28
N ARG A 50 -3.22 11.28 18.73
CA ARG A 50 -4.45 12.04 18.97
C ARG A 50 -5.27 12.18 17.71
N GLU A 51 -4.66 12.64 16.61
CA GLU A 51 -5.37 12.82 15.33
C GLU A 51 -5.96 11.51 14.79
N LEU A 52 -5.27 10.39 14.96
CA LEU A 52 -5.78 9.07 14.59
C LEU A 52 -6.95 8.66 15.49
N THR A 53 -6.83 8.86 16.80
CA THR A 53 -7.88 8.52 17.78
C THR A 53 -9.15 9.35 17.54
N GLU A 54 -9.00 10.64 17.32
CA GLU A 54 -10.09 11.59 17.07
C GLU A 54 -10.61 11.56 15.63
N LYS A 55 -10.00 10.75 14.72
CA LYS A 55 -10.36 10.66 13.29
C LYS A 55 -10.18 11.99 12.53
N THR A 56 -9.32 12.86 13.02
CA THR A 56 -9.01 14.16 12.40
C THR A 56 -7.81 14.09 11.45
N TYR A 57 -7.07 12.97 11.43
CA TYR A 57 -5.92 12.78 10.56
C TYR A 57 -6.27 13.04 9.09
N ARG A 58 -5.44 13.83 8.42
CA ARG A 58 -5.49 14.11 6.98
C ARG A 58 -4.10 13.88 6.37
N PRO A 59 -4.01 13.07 5.32
CA PRO A 59 -2.77 12.91 4.56
C PRO A 59 -2.32 14.25 3.98
N GLY A 60 -1.02 14.51 3.99
CA GLY A 60 -0.43 15.68 3.35
C GLY A 60 -0.23 15.48 1.84
N GLY A 61 0.14 16.57 1.15
CA GLY A 61 0.39 16.54 -0.28
C GLY A 61 1.63 15.72 -0.66
N TYR A 62 1.55 14.97 -1.75
CA TYR A 62 2.66 14.20 -2.29
C TYR A 62 3.66 15.11 -3.02
N ARG A 63 4.95 14.82 -2.84
CA ARG A 63 6.00 15.37 -3.68
C ARG A 63 6.25 14.42 -4.85
N THR A 64 5.99 14.86 -6.08
CA THR A 64 6.20 14.06 -7.29
C THR A 64 7.53 14.38 -7.95
N PHE A 65 8.21 13.36 -8.49
CA PHE A 65 9.40 13.49 -9.30
C PHE A 65 9.52 12.30 -10.24
N ARG A 66 10.23 12.46 -11.35
CA ARG A 66 10.48 11.37 -12.29
C ARG A 66 11.82 10.71 -12.03
N ILE A 67 11.86 9.40 -12.19
CA ILE A 67 13.07 8.58 -12.24
C ILE A 67 13.09 7.92 -13.62
N GLU A 68 14.25 7.96 -14.28
CA GLU A 68 14.42 7.46 -15.65
C GLU A 68 15.35 6.26 -15.74
N ASP A 69 15.37 5.39 -14.75
CA ASP A 69 16.21 4.20 -14.74
C ASP A 69 15.40 2.95 -14.32
N PRO A 70 15.36 1.92 -15.18
CA PRO A 70 15.58 1.82 -16.63
C PRO A 70 14.41 2.33 -17.48
N LYS A 71 13.27 2.65 -16.86
CA LYS A 71 12.06 3.20 -17.50
C LYS A 71 11.60 4.44 -16.73
N SER A 72 11.10 5.43 -17.47
CA SER A 72 10.51 6.63 -16.87
C SER A 72 9.34 6.24 -15.94
N ARG A 73 9.44 6.66 -14.68
CA ARG A 73 8.40 6.42 -13.66
C ARG A 73 8.14 7.69 -12.86
N LEU A 74 6.88 8.02 -12.69
CA LEU A 74 6.46 9.07 -11.77
C LEU A 74 6.43 8.51 -10.35
N ILE A 75 7.29 9.02 -9.50
CA ILE A 75 7.33 8.66 -8.08
C ILE A 75 6.60 9.73 -7.27
N SER A 76 5.72 9.31 -6.41
CA SER A 76 4.95 10.18 -5.52
C SER A 76 5.33 9.87 -4.07
N ALA A 77 6.17 10.71 -3.51
CA ALA A 77 6.66 10.54 -2.15
C ALA A 77 5.72 11.23 -1.15
N ALA A 78 5.14 10.48 -0.24
CA ALA A 78 4.38 11.02 0.89
C ALA A 78 5.30 11.80 1.84
N PRO A 79 4.79 12.83 2.55
CA PRO A 79 5.48 13.46 3.67
C PRO A 79 5.97 12.44 4.69
N TYR A 80 7.05 12.75 5.41
CA TYR A 80 7.62 11.80 6.37
C TYR A 80 6.61 11.39 7.46
N ARG A 81 5.84 12.34 7.96
CA ARG A 81 4.76 12.12 8.92
C ARG A 81 3.75 11.06 8.43
N ASP A 82 3.34 11.15 7.16
CA ASP A 82 2.39 10.19 6.58
C ASP A 82 3.02 8.82 6.37
N ARG A 83 4.34 8.76 6.09
CA ARG A 83 5.04 7.48 6.04
C ARG A 83 5.05 6.77 7.39
N VAL A 84 5.16 7.53 8.51
CA VAL A 84 5.02 6.94 9.85
C VAL A 84 3.65 6.29 9.99
N VAL A 85 2.58 6.97 9.58
CA VAL A 85 1.22 6.40 9.60
C VAL A 85 1.11 5.17 8.67
N HIS A 86 1.72 5.21 7.48
CA HIS A 86 1.74 4.07 6.56
C HIS A 86 2.44 2.86 7.16
N HIS A 87 3.58 3.05 7.85
CA HIS A 87 4.28 1.97 8.55
C HIS A 87 3.44 1.45 9.72
N ALA A 88 2.87 2.32 10.54
CA ALA A 88 2.03 1.91 11.68
C ALA A 88 0.82 1.08 11.24
N LEU A 89 0.16 1.48 10.15
CA LEU A 89 -0.91 0.70 9.53
C LEU A 89 -0.39 -0.66 9.04
N CYS A 90 0.70 -0.67 8.26
CA CYS A 90 1.26 -1.89 7.68
C CYS A 90 1.74 -2.87 8.74
N ASN A 91 2.34 -2.41 9.83
CA ASN A 91 2.77 -3.26 10.96
C ASN A 91 1.60 -4.09 11.52
N ALA A 92 0.40 -3.52 11.58
CA ALA A 92 -0.78 -4.20 12.09
C ALA A 92 -1.50 -5.07 11.05
N ILE A 93 -1.59 -4.62 9.77
CA ILE A 93 -2.41 -5.31 8.76
C ILE A 93 -1.63 -6.35 7.96
N VAL A 94 -0.31 -6.13 7.72
CA VAL A 94 0.49 -7.01 6.85
C VAL A 94 0.60 -8.43 7.40
N PRO A 95 0.97 -8.67 8.68
CA PRO A 95 1.17 -10.02 9.17
C PRO A 95 -0.08 -10.91 9.04
N PRO A 96 -1.29 -10.48 9.44
CA PRO A 96 -2.47 -11.31 9.27
C PRO A 96 -2.93 -11.44 7.82
N LEU A 97 -2.72 -10.44 6.95
CA LEU A 97 -3.05 -10.53 5.52
C LEU A 97 -2.07 -11.44 4.78
N ASP A 98 -0.78 -11.42 5.12
CA ASP A 98 0.24 -12.27 4.53
C ASP A 98 -0.09 -13.77 4.66
N ARG A 99 -0.66 -14.16 5.81
CA ARG A 99 -1.13 -15.54 6.04
C ARG A 99 -2.27 -15.97 5.11
N THR A 100 -2.95 -15.02 4.45
CA THR A 100 -4.06 -15.29 3.53
C THR A 100 -3.62 -15.33 2.07
N MET A 101 -2.35 -15.08 1.79
CA MET A 101 -1.80 -15.13 0.44
C MET A 101 -1.51 -16.58 0.03
N ILE A 102 -1.55 -16.82 -1.28
CA ILE A 102 -1.14 -18.12 -1.82
C ILE A 102 0.36 -18.33 -1.58
N ALA A 103 0.75 -19.60 -1.42
CA ALA A 103 2.13 -19.98 -1.07
C ALA A 103 3.17 -19.41 -2.05
N ASP A 104 2.82 -19.34 -3.33
CA ASP A 104 3.70 -18.91 -4.42
C ASP A 104 3.62 -17.38 -4.72
N THR A 105 3.20 -16.56 -3.75
CA THR A 105 3.32 -15.10 -3.79
C THR A 105 4.67 -14.67 -3.23
N TYR A 106 5.53 -14.05 -4.04
CA TYR A 106 6.92 -13.71 -3.67
C TYR A 106 7.19 -12.21 -3.55
N ALA A 107 6.29 -11.36 -4.01
CA ALA A 107 6.46 -9.91 -3.96
C ALA A 107 6.13 -9.35 -2.57
N ASN A 108 7.00 -8.47 -2.05
CA ASN A 108 6.82 -7.70 -0.81
C ASN A 108 6.48 -8.54 0.45
N ARG A 109 6.97 -9.77 0.51
CA ARG A 109 6.82 -10.67 1.67
C ARG A 109 8.17 -10.92 2.34
N THR A 110 8.20 -10.85 3.67
CA THR A 110 9.40 -11.14 4.46
C THR A 110 9.77 -12.63 4.34
N GLY A 111 11.04 -12.91 4.06
CA GLY A 111 11.53 -14.28 3.85
C GLY A 111 11.28 -14.86 2.44
N TYR A 112 10.57 -14.12 1.60
CA TYR A 112 10.35 -14.41 0.18
C TYR A 112 11.26 -13.50 -0.67
N GLY A 113 11.08 -13.48 -1.97
CA GLY A 113 11.86 -12.61 -2.86
C GLY A 113 12.32 -13.32 -4.12
N THR A 114 13.09 -12.63 -4.96
CA THR A 114 13.48 -13.10 -6.29
C THR A 114 14.19 -14.46 -6.27
N HIS A 115 15.09 -14.69 -5.33
CA HIS A 115 15.82 -15.96 -5.25
C HIS A 115 14.91 -17.15 -4.92
N GLN A 116 13.97 -16.98 -4.00
CA GLN A 116 13.00 -18.03 -3.68
C GLN A 116 12.02 -18.26 -4.85
N ALA A 117 11.59 -17.18 -5.49
CA ALA A 117 10.77 -17.26 -6.70
C ALA A 117 11.47 -18.04 -7.82
N LEU A 118 12.74 -17.73 -8.10
CA LEU A 118 13.54 -18.46 -9.12
C LEU A 118 13.71 -19.93 -8.75
N LYS A 119 14.03 -20.25 -7.50
CA LYS A 119 14.14 -21.64 -7.05
C LYS A 119 12.83 -22.41 -7.29
N ARG A 120 11.71 -21.81 -6.95
CA ARG A 120 10.39 -22.41 -7.14
C ARG A 120 10.06 -22.56 -8.63
N PHE A 121 10.31 -21.49 -9.41
CA PHE A 121 10.14 -21.52 -10.87
C PHE A 121 10.94 -22.65 -11.53
N VAL A 122 12.22 -22.80 -11.18
CA VAL A 122 13.06 -23.89 -11.72
C VAL A 122 12.47 -25.28 -11.39
N GLY A 123 11.91 -25.43 -10.17
CA GLY A 123 11.21 -26.66 -9.79
C GLY A 123 10.04 -26.99 -10.73
N PHE A 124 9.19 -26.00 -11.02
CA PHE A 124 8.06 -26.16 -11.95
C PHE A 124 8.52 -26.36 -13.41
N ALA A 125 9.51 -25.58 -13.86
CA ALA A 125 10.01 -25.66 -15.23
C ALA A 125 10.60 -27.03 -15.58
N ARG A 126 11.20 -27.73 -14.62
CA ARG A 126 11.71 -29.10 -14.80
C ARG A 126 10.62 -30.13 -15.01
N SER A 127 9.43 -29.91 -14.50
CA SER A 127 8.28 -30.81 -14.60
C SER A 127 7.26 -30.41 -15.68
N SER A 128 7.42 -29.23 -16.31
CA SER A 128 6.45 -28.64 -17.22
C SER A 128 7.06 -28.49 -18.64
N ARG A 129 6.27 -28.81 -19.66
CA ARG A 129 6.69 -28.67 -21.06
C ARG A 129 6.55 -27.25 -21.60
N TYR A 130 5.63 -26.47 -21.02
CA TYR A 130 5.31 -25.11 -21.45
C TYR A 130 5.33 -24.17 -20.27
N VAL A 131 5.71 -22.91 -20.50
CA VAL A 131 5.69 -21.81 -19.52
C VAL A 131 4.91 -20.66 -20.12
N LEU A 132 3.91 -20.16 -19.38
CA LEU A 132 3.18 -18.93 -19.71
C LEU A 132 3.69 -17.81 -18.81
N GLN A 133 4.15 -16.72 -19.41
CA GLN A 133 4.50 -15.50 -18.70
C GLN A 133 3.47 -14.41 -19.01
N CYS A 134 2.82 -13.88 -17.96
CA CYS A 134 1.87 -12.78 -18.05
C CYS A 134 2.37 -11.60 -17.24
N ASP A 135 2.10 -10.39 -17.71
CA ASP A 135 2.37 -9.15 -16.98
C ASP A 135 1.21 -8.17 -17.11
N ILE A 136 0.94 -7.40 -16.08
CA ILE A 136 -0.14 -6.42 -16.08
C ILE A 136 0.43 -5.06 -16.47
N ARG A 137 0.01 -4.56 -17.65
CA ARG A 137 0.40 -3.23 -18.11
C ARG A 137 -0.14 -2.16 -17.18
N GLN A 138 0.73 -1.21 -16.78
CA GLN A 138 0.35 -0.06 -15.94
C GLN A 138 -0.39 -0.44 -14.66
N TYR A 139 0.03 -1.50 -13.97
CA TYR A 139 -0.66 -2.05 -12.81
C TYR A 139 -1.06 -0.98 -11.78
N PHE A 140 -0.10 -0.21 -11.26
CA PHE A 140 -0.39 0.82 -10.25
C PHE A 140 -1.30 1.95 -10.74
N PRO A 141 -1.11 2.51 -11.94
CA PRO A 141 -2.01 3.52 -12.49
C PRO A 141 -3.44 3.01 -12.76
N SER A 142 -3.61 1.72 -13.07
CA SER A 142 -4.91 1.15 -13.43
C SER A 142 -5.78 0.73 -12.25
N ILE A 143 -5.23 0.70 -11.02
CA ILE A 143 -5.97 0.24 -9.84
C ILE A 143 -7.14 1.17 -9.54
N ASP A 144 -8.36 0.64 -9.63
CA ASP A 144 -9.59 1.31 -9.24
C ASP A 144 -9.71 1.37 -7.71
N HIS A 145 -9.95 2.56 -7.17
CA HIS A 145 -10.05 2.78 -5.72
C HIS A 145 -11.27 2.08 -5.11
N ALA A 146 -12.40 2.08 -5.79
CA ALA A 146 -13.63 1.47 -5.28
C ALA A 146 -13.48 -0.06 -5.19
N ILE A 147 -12.90 -0.67 -6.24
CA ILE A 147 -12.62 -2.11 -6.27
C ILE A 147 -11.62 -2.49 -5.18
N LEU A 148 -10.52 -1.74 -5.05
CA LEU A 148 -9.51 -1.98 -4.00
C LEU A 148 -10.14 -1.93 -2.61
N LYS A 149 -10.92 -0.89 -2.32
CA LYS A 149 -11.63 -0.74 -1.05
C LYS A 149 -12.62 -1.88 -0.80
N ALA A 150 -13.36 -2.31 -1.83
CA ALA A 150 -14.29 -3.43 -1.72
C ALA A 150 -13.58 -4.74 -1.36
N ILE A 151 -12.43 -5.04 -1.98
CA ILE A 151 -11.61 -6.21 -1.67
C ILE A 151 -11.09 -6.15 -0.23
N LEU A 152 -10.59 -4.99 0.22
CA LEU A 152 -10.09 -4.82 1.58
C LEU A 152 -11.20 -5.00 2.62
N ARG A 153 -12.44 -4.51 2.35
CA ARG A 153 -13.62 -4.70 3.22
C ARG A 153 -14.06 -6.16 3.32
N ARG A 154 -13.78 -6.99 2.32
CA ARG A 154 -14.01 -8.45 2.42
C ARG A 154 -13.03 -9.13 3.39
N LYS A 155 -11.82 -8.56 3.57
CA LYS A 155 -10.77 -9.12 4.44
C LYS A 155 -10.75 -8.50 5.84
N ILE A 156 -11.04 -7.20 5.95
CA ILE A 156 -10.96 -6.42 7.19
C ILE A 156 -12.38 -6.00 7.60
N LYS A 157 -12.72 -6.21 8.90
CA LYS A 157 -14.01 -5.77 9.48
C LYS A 157 -13.85 -4.57 10.43
N CYS A 158 -12.61 -4.22 10.84
CA CYS A 158 -12.34 -3.12 11.76
C CYS A 158 -12.64 -1.78 11.06
N ARG A 159 -13.72 -1.10 11.47
CA ARG A 159 -14.21 0.14 10.81
C ARG A 159 -13.17 1.26 10.85
N ASP A 160 -12.48 1.43 11.97
CA ASP A 160 -11.49 2.48 12.13
C ASP A 160 -10.24 2.26 11.28
N THR A 161 -9.83 1.00 11.14
CA THR A 161 -8.76 0.62 10.21
C THR A 161 -9.16 0.89 8.76
N LEU A 162 -10.39 0.55 8.38
CA LEU A 162 -10.92 0.84 7.04
C LEU A 162 -11.03 2.34 6.79
N TRP A 163 -11.44 3.13 7.78
CA TRP A 163 -11.43 4.59 7.69
C TRP A 163 -10.03 5.13 7.34
N LEU A 164 -8.99 4.67 8.05
CA LEU A 164 -7.62 5.10 7.77
C LEU A 164 -7.15 4.68 6.37
N ILE A 165 -7.45 3.45 5.97
CA ILE A 165 -7.14 2.94 4.62
C ILE A 165 -7.84 3.80 3.56
N ASP A 166 -9.12 4.11 3.74
CA ASP A 166 -9.88 4.95 2.82
C ASP A 166 -9.25 6.36 2.72
N ARG A 167 -8.84 6.96 3.86
CA ARG A 167 -8.14 8.26 3.86
C ARG A 167 -6.82 8.24 3.10
N ILE A 168 -6.04 7.19 3.23
CA ILE A 168 -4.76 7.03 2.52
C ILE A 168 -5.00 6.85 1.02
N ILE A 169 -5.98 6.01 0.63
CA ILE A 169 -6.30 5.77 -0.78
C ILE A 169 -6.88 7.04 -1.41
N ASP A 170 -7.84 7.71 -0.75
CA ASP A 170 -8.48 8.93 -1.25
C ASP A 170 -7.54 10.15 -1.27
N GLY A 171 -6.56 10.17 -0.36
CA GLY A 171 -5.51 11.20 -0.33
C GLY A 171 -4.44 10.99 -1.41
N SER A 172 -4.44 9.87 -2.14
CA SER A 172 -3.46 9.64 -3.20
C SER A 172 -3.70 10.58 -4.38
N ASN A 173 -2.60 11.11 -4.96
CA ASN A 173 -2.69 11.90 -6.16
C ASN A 173 -3.00 11.00 -7.38
N PRO A 174 -3.78 11.48 -8.36
CA PRO A 174 -4.08 10.73 -9.58
C PRO A 174 -2.80 10.32 -10.31
N GLN A 175 -2.72 9.06 -10.73
CA GLN A 175 -1.59 8.51 -11.50
C GLN A 175 -2.00 8.16 -12.94
N GLY A 176 -3.29 8.19 -13.25
CA GLY A 176 -3.84 7.80 -14.53
C GLY A 176 -3.98 8.95 -15.52
N GLY A 177 -3.85 8.63 -16.80
CA GLY A 177 -4.22 9.47 -17.93
C GLY A 177 -5.73 9.45 -18.19
N ASP A 178 -6.12 9.84 -19.39
CA ASP A 178 -7.49 9.98 -19.85
C ASP A 178 -8.35 8.75 -19.51
N GLY A 179 -9.59 9.02 -19.12
CA GLY A 179 -10.52 8.01 -18.65
C GLY A 179 -10.82 6.96 -19.73
N GLU A 180 -10.49 5.69 -19.47
CA GLU A 180 -10.89 4.57 -20.31
C GLU A 180 -12.35 4.20 -20.02
N TYR A 181 -13.15 4.00 -21.09
CA TYR A 181 -14.51 3.49 -21.01
C TYR A 181 -14.51 1.97 -20.93
N PHE A 182 -15.34 1.43 -20.03
CA PHE A 182 -15.61 0.01 -19.93
C PHE A 182 -17.08 -0.28 -20.22
N LEU A 183 -17.38 -1.52 -20.57
CA LEU A 183 -18.74 -1.94 -20.81
C LEU A 183 -19.62 -1.67 -19.57
N GLY A 184 -20.68 -0.86 -19.73
CA GLY A 184 -21.56 -0.44 -18.65
C GLY A 184 -21.24 0.92 -18.03
N ASP A 185 -20.23 1.63 -18.51
CA ASP A 185 -19.94 3.01 -18.06
C ASP A 185 -20.93 4.00 -18.67
N GLU A 186 -21.37 4.95 -17.86
CA GLU A 186 -22.08 6.15 -18.30
C GLU A 186 -21.08 7.21 -18.76
N LEU A 187 -21.56 8.27 -19.41
CA LEU A 187 -20.74 9.33 -20.03
C LEU A 187 -19.70 9.93 -19.07
N LEU A 188 -20.04 10.12 -17.81
CA LEU A 188 -19.18 10.76 -16.81
C LEU A 188 -18.40 9.74 -15.94
N THR A 189 -18.77 8.46 -15.96
CA THR A 189 -18.14 7.41 -15.14
C THR A 189 -16.62 7.35 -15.26
N PRO A 190 -15.99 7.46 -16.46
CA PRO A 190 -14.55 7.43 -16.59
C PRO A 190 -13.84 8.62 -15.92
N ILE A 191 -14.51 9.79 -15.88
CA ILE A 191 -13.98 11.02 -15.27
C ILE A 191 -14.11 10.95 -13.74
N GLU A 192 -15.22 10.42 -13.23
CA GLU A 192 -15.48 10.28 -11.79
C GLU A 192 -14.69 9.13 -11.16
N ARG A 193 -14.30 8.15 -11.96
CA ARG A 193 -13.59 6.97 -11.51
C ARG A 193 -12.18 7.31 -11.01
N ARG A 194 -11.98 7.23 -9.71
CA ARG A 194 -10.67 7.45 -9.09
C ARG A 194 -9.79 6.23 -9.27
N ARG A 195 -8.69 6.41 -9.98
CA ARG A 195 -7.71 5.36 -10.27
C ARG A 195 -6.31 5.77 -9.88
N GLY A 196 -5.49 4.76 -9.71
CA GLY A 196 -4.06 4.89 -9.54
C GLY A 196 -3.61 5.00 -8.10
N LEU A 197 -2.58 4.26 -7.78
CA LEU A 197 -1.89 4.34 -6.50
C LEU A 197 -0.49 4.93 -6.69
N PRO A 198 -0.06 5.83 -5.81
CA PRO A 198 1.23 6.51 -5.92
C PRO A 198 2.38 5.52 -5.75
N ILE A 199 3.28 5.46 -6.73
CA ILE A 199 4.48 4.63 -6.65
C ILE A 199 5.47 5.28 -5.69
N GLY A 200 6.03 4.50 -4.76
CA GLY A 200 7.04 4.95 -3.80
C GLY A 200 6.59 4.94 -2.33
N ASN A 201 5.39 4.49 -2.03
CA ASN A 201 4.87 4.37 -0.68
C ASN A 201 4.67 2.90 -0.28
N LEU A 202 4.85 2.58 1.00
CA LEU A 202 4.70 1.23 1.52
C LEU A 202 3.29 0.67 1.33
N THR A 203 2.27 1.48 1.61
CA THR A 203 0.86 1.10 1.43
C THR A 203 0.54 0.76 -0.02
N SER A 204 1.08 1.53 -0.97
CA SER A 204 0.90 1.26 -2.40
C SER A 204 1.61 0.00 -2.86
N GLN A 205 2.66 -0.44 -2.18
CA GLN A 205 3.31 -1.71 -2.49
C GLN A 205 2.52 -2.91 -1.98
N PHE A 206 1.88 -2.78 -0.81
CA PHE A 206 1.23 -3.90 -0.14
C PHE A 206 -0.26 -4.05 -0.50
N LEU A 207 -1.05 -2.97 -0.49
CA LEU A 207 -2.49 -3.03 -0.71
C LEU A 207 -2.88 -3.68 -2.07
N PRO A 208 -2.17 -3.41 -3.18
CA PRO A 208 -2.48 -4.02 -4.47
C PRO A 208 -2.26 -5.54 -4.52
N ILE A 209 -1.37 -6.09 -3.70
CA ILE A 209 -1.16 -7.54 -3.67
C ILE A 209 -2.45 -8.26 -3.26
N CYS A 210 -3.28 -7.62 -2.44
CA CYS A 210 -4.60 -8.14 -2.08
C CYS A 210 -5.53 -8.30 -3.29
N ILE A 211 -5.35 -7.48 -4.35
CA ILE A 211 -6.11 -7.57 -5.61
C ILE A 211 -5.63 -8.75 -6.45
N SER A 212 -4.32 -8.87 -6.66
CA SER A 212 -3.76 -9.92 -7.51
C SER A 212 -4.11 -11.32 -6.99
N VAL A 213 -4.09 -11.50 -5.67
CA VAL A 213 -4.52 -12.76 -5.03
C VAL A 213 -6.02 -13.03 -5.25
N ALA A 214 -6.87 -12.01 -5.24
CA ALA A 214 -8.30 -12.16 -5.50
C ALA A 214 -8.59 -12.53 -6.97
N SER A 215 -7.80 -12.00 -7.91
CA SER A 215 -7.97 -12.26 -9.36
C SER A 215 -7.50 -13.64 -9.80
N ILE A 216 -6.57 -14.27 -9.05
CA ILE A 216 -6.08 -15.63 -9.37
C ILE A 216 -7.03 -16.71 -8.81
N MET A 217 -7.91 -16.35 -7.87
CA MET A 217 -8.87 -17.26 -7.25
C MET A 217 -10.25 -17.26 -7.93
N LEU A 218 -10.45 -16.51 -9.01
CA LEU A 218 -11.62 -16.52 -9.87
C LEU A 218 -11.30 -17.29 -11.17
#